data_f6ec974c9662f0c01d8c3941ab86a21b
#
_entry.id   f6ec974c9662f0c01d8c3941ab86a21b
#
_cell.length_a   1.000
_cell.length_b   1.000
_cell.length_c   1.000
_cell.angle_alpha   90.00
_cell.angle_beta   90.00
_cell.angle_gamma   90.00
#
_symmetry.space_group_name_H-M   'P 1'
#
loop_
_entity.id
_entity.type
_entity.pdbx_description
1 polymer ?
#
loop_
_entity_poly.entity_id
_entity_poly.type
_entity_poly.pdbx_seq_one_letter_code
_entity_poly.pdbx_strand_id
1 'polypeptide(L)'
;MGMFGMGSKKTTGVDPDTGEWGSDNVGMMKMMAGMPHMMRKPMMKGRINQLLSLTEEKRQESIRDMIGAFHSTKVKAKARESLVATRVEIVGELSEDKRRTIISSRAEALKVAPELDETDRRVQEKVLPKLSQSTRNAFLSTWESVHGNGTS
;
A
#
# COMPACT_ATOMS: atom_id res chain seq x y z
N MET A 1 11.70 -30.29 -9.17
CA MET A 1 11.51 -29.87 -9.09
C MET A 1 11.06 -28.94 -9.09
N GLY A 2 10.97 -29.01 -9.03
CA GLY A 2 10.78 -28.31 -8.85
C GLY A 2 10.55 -27.49 -8.82
N MET A 3 10.64 -27.81 -8.82
CA MET A 3 10.60 -27.24 -8.60
C MET A 3 10.53 -26.35 -8.75
N PHE A 4 10.67 -26.59 -8.86
CA PHE A 4 10.72 -25.96 -8.88
C PHE A 4 10.36 -25.03 -9.09
N GLY A 5 10.31 -25.14 -9.22
CA GLY A 5 10.15 -24.50 -9.38
C GLY A 5 9.74 -23.77 -9.25
N MET A 6 9.70 -23.99 -9.10
CA MET A 6 9.33 -23.42 -8.81
C MET A 6 9.26 -22.50 -8.42
N GLY A 7 9.12 -22.81 -8.12
CA GLY A 7 9.24 -21.86 -7.23
C GLY A 7 10.07 -20.78 -7.44
N SER A 8 10.97 -21.01 -7.79
CA SER A 8 11.83 -19.94 -8.11
C SER A 8 11.15 -18.92 -8.96
N LYS A 9 9.99 -19.22 -9.34
CA LYS A 9 9.25 -18.29 -10.12
C LYS A 9 8.85 -17.10 -9.29
N LYS A 10 9.29 -15.94 -9.67
CA LYS A 10 8.92 -14.71 -8.99
C LYS A 10 7.58 -14.22 -9.51
N THR A 11 6.72 -13.87 -8.60
CA THR A 11 5.40 -13.34 -8.96
C THR A 11 5.34 -11.88 -8.57
N THR A 12 4.60 -11.10 -9.34
CA THR A 12 4.48 -9.67 -9.12
C THR A 12 3.04 -9.31 -8.90
N GLY A 13 2.57 -9.42 -7.71
CA GLY A 13 1.20 -9.09 -7.41
C GLY A 13 0.69 -9.90 -6.28
N VAL A 14 -0.55 -9.66 -5.93
CA VAL A 14 -1.21 -10.36 -4.84
C VAL A 14 -1.87 -11.62 -5.39
N ASP A 15 -1.60 -12.74 -4.76
CA ASP A 15 -2.25 -14.00 -5.09
C ASP A 15 -3.73 -13.89 -4.69
N PRO A 16 -4.65 -14.07 -5.64
CA PRO A 16 -6.07 -13.91 -5.31
C PRO A 16 -6.60 -14.94 -4.30
N ASP A 17 -5.92 -16.06 -4.16
CA ASP A 17 -6.38 -17.10 -3.23
C ASP A 17 -5.80 -16.93 -1.84
N THR A 18 -4.55 -16.52 -1.73
CA THR A 18 -3.87 -16.44 -0.44
C THR A 18 -3.71 -15.01 0.07
N GLY A 19 -3.80 -14.03 -0.82
CA GLY A 19 -3.58 -12.63 -0.46
C GLY A 19 -2.13 -12.28 -0.27
N GLU A 20 -1.23 -13.15 -0.66
CA GLU A 20 0.20 -12.92 -0.48
C GLU A 20 0.79 -12.21 -1.69
N TRP A 21 1.72 -11.31 -1.43
CA TRP A 21 2.47 -10.67 -2.49
C TRP A 21 3.49 -11.65 -3.06
N GLY A 22 3.86 -11.41 -4.30
CA GLY A 22 4.84 -12.27 -4.95
C GLY A 22 6.19 -12.21 -4.26
N SER A 23 7.04 -13.16 -4.61
CA SER A 23 8.33 -13.30 -3.97
C SER A 23 9.28 -12.16 -4.32
N ASP A 24 8.97 -11.33 -5.33
CA ASP A 24 9.82 -10.21 -5.74
C ASP A 24 9.11 -8.89 -5.51
N ASN A 25 8.61 -8.70 -4.29
CA ASN A 25 7.88 -7.48 -3.96
C ASN A 25 8.75 -6.23 -4.15
N VAL A 26 10.01 -6.29 -3.72
CA VAL A 26 10.90 -5.14 -3.83
C VAL A 26 11.20 -4.83 -5.30
N GLY A 27 11.44 -5.86 -6.11
CA GLY A 27 11.67 -5.66 -7.53
C GLY A 27 10.47 -5.03 -8.21
N MET A 28 9.27 -5.50 -7.85
CA MET A 28 8.05 -4.92 -8.39
C MET A 28 7.90 -3.46 -7.99
N MET A 29 8.21 -3.13 -6.74
CA MET A 29 8.14 -1.75 -6.28
C MET A 29 9.11 -0.85 -7.04
N LYS A 30 10.32 -1.33 -7.25
CA LYS A 30 11.31 -0.58 -8.03
C LYS A 30 10.84 -0.36 -9.45
N MET A 31 10.25 -1.39 -10.06
CA MET A 31 9.73 -1.27 -11.41
C MET A 31 8.62 -0.23 -11.49
N MET A 32 7.68 -0.30 -10.58
CA MET A 32 6.56 0.63 -10.58
C MET A 32 7.01 2.06 -10.31
N ALA A 33 7.99 2.23 -9.43
CA ALA A 33 8.50 3.57 -9.12
C ALA A 33 9.16 4.21 -10.33
N GLY A 34 9.72 3.41 -11.23
CA GLY A 34 10.34 3.92 -12.45
C GLY A 34 9.38 4.24 -13.57
N MET A 35 8.11 3.89 -13.40
CA MET A 35 7.10 4.15 -14.42
C MET A 35 6.60 5.59 -14.35
N PRO A 36 6.15 6.16 -15.48
CA PRO A 36 5.41 7.41 -15.42
C PRO A 36 4.14 7.23 -14.58
N HIS A 37 3.71 8.29 -13.94
CA HIS A 37 2.53 8.25 -13.08
C HIS A 37 1.31 7.68 -13.81
N MET A 38 1.12 8.04 -15.07
CA MET A 38 -0.01 7.57 -15.86
C MET A 38 -0.06 6.05 -15.97
N MET A 39 1.10 5.40 -15.95
CA MET A 39 1.17 3.94 -16.04
C MET A 39 1.17 3.30 -14.67
N ARG A 40 1.83 3.94 -13.71
CA ARG A 40 1.94 3.40 -12.36
C ARG A 40 0.61 3.36 -11.64
N LYS A 41 -0.17 4.43 -11.77
CA LYS A 41 -1.41 4.55 -11.02
C LYS A 41 -2.42 3.44 -11.34
N PRO A 42 -2.70 3.13 -12.62
CA PRO A 42 -3.64 2.03 -12.91
C PRO A 42 -3.16 0.69 -12.39
N MET A 43 -1.86 0.43 -12.45
CA MET A 43 -1.32 -0.83 -11.94
C MET A 43 -1.50 -0.93 -10.43
N MET A 44 -1.15 0.13 -9.73
CA MET A 44 -1.31 0.13 -8.27
C MET A 44 -2.78 0.08 -7.87
N LYS A 45 -3.64 0.73 -8.65
CA LYS A 45 -5.07 0.68 -8.38
C LYS A 45 -5.60 -0.74 -8.50
N GLY A 46 -5.11 -1.49 -9.50
CA GLY A 46 -5.49 -2.90 -9.63
C GLY A 46 -5.10 -3.71 -8.42
N ARG A 47 -3.91 -3.48 -7.90
CA ARG A 47 -3.45 -4.17 -6.70
C ARG A 47 -4.31 -3.84 -5.49
N ILE A 48 -4.62 -2.55 -5.32
CA ILE A 48 -5.44 -2.14 -4.18
C ILE A 48 -6.85 -2.70 -4.30
N ASN A 49 -7.40 -2.76 -5.51
CA ASN A 49 -8.70 -3.40 -5.69
C ASN A 49 -8.66 -4.88 -5.36
N GLN A 50 -7.55 -5.56 -5.64
CA GLN A 50 -7.41 -6.96 -5.25
C GLN A 50 -7.43 -7.10 -3.73
N LEU A 51 -6.81 -6.17 -3.02
CA LEU A 51 -6.83 -6.22 -1.55
C LEU A 51 -8.24 -6.16 -1.02
N LEU A 52 -9.11 -5.39 -1.67
CA LEU A 52 -10.49 -5.24 -1.21
C LEU A 52 -11.29 -6.54 -1.33
N SER A 53 -10.86 -7.47 -2.19
CA SER A 53 -11.57 -8.73 -2.36
C SER A 53 -11.09 -9.83 -1.40
N LEU A 54 -10.06 -9.55 -0.61
CA LEU A 54 -9.51 -10.54 0.32
C LEU A 54 -10.28 -10.53 1.64
N THR A 55 -10.12 -11.62 2.42
CA THR A 55 -10.59 -11.60 3.80
C THR A 55 -9.78 -10.58 4.58
N GLU A 56 -10.33 -10.16 5.71
CA GLU A 56 -9.66 -9.14 6.53
C GLU A 56 -8.26 -9.58 6.93
N GLU A 57 -8.11 -10.83 7.34
CA GLU A 57 -6.82 -11.35 7.78
C GLU A 57 -5.80 -11.31 6.65
N LYS A 58 -6.19 -11.78 5.49
CA LYS A 58 -5.27 -11.82 4.35
C LYS A 58 -4.98 -10.42 3.83
N ARG A 59 -5.96 -9.54 3.90
CA ARG A 59 -5.77 -8.15 3.50
C ARG A 59 -4.74 -7.48 4.40
N GLN A 60 -4.81 -7.68 5.71
CA GLN A 60 -3.84 -7.12 6.63
C GLN A 60 -2.44 -7.62 6.34
N GLU A 61 -2.32 -8.90 6.10
CA GLU A 61 -1.02 -9.51 5.79
C GLU A 61 -0.44 -8.91 4.53
N SER A 62 -1.25 -8.79 3.48
CA SER A 62 -0.81 -8.24 2.20
C SER A 62 -0.44 -6.77 2.31
N ILE A 63 -1.20 -6.01 3.09
CA ILE A 63 -0.89 -4.60 3.29
C ILE A 63 0.44 -4.46 4.03
N ARG A 64 0.68 -5.28 5.05
CA ARG A 64 1.94 -5.23 5.79
C ARG A 64 3.11 -5.54 4.87
N ASP A 65 2.97 -6.55 4.03
CA ASP A 65 4.02 -6.92 3.09
C ASP A 65 4.27 -5.81 2.07
N MET A 66 3.21 -5.21 1.56
CA MET A 66 3.32 -4.13 0.60
C MET A 66 4.05 -2.93 1.20
N ILE A 67 3.65 -2.53 2.40
CA ILE A 67 4.27 -1.37 3.04
C ILE A 67 5.71 -1.69 3.40
N GLY A 68 5.98 -2.91 3.85
CA GLY A 68 7.35 -3.32 4.10
C GLY A 68 8.22 -3.23 2.86
N ALA A 69 7.66 -3.59 1.70
CA ALA A 69 8.40 -3.51 0.45
C ALA A 69 8.66 -2.06 0.04
N PHE A 70 7.69 -1.17 0.25
CA PHE A 70 7.88 0.26 -0.03
C PHE A 70 9.07 0.83 0.74
N HIS A 71 9.25 0.37 1.96
CA HIS A 71 10.27 0.93 2.86
C HIS A 71 11.51 0.06 2.97
N SER A 72 11.69 -0.85 2.02
CA SER A 72 12.91 -1.64 1.92
C SER A 72 14.10 -0.70 1.65
N THR A 73 15.25 -1.02 2.26
CA THR A 73 16.46 -0.24 2.03
C THR A 73 16.90 -0.27 0.58
N LYS A 74 16.39 -1.23 -0.20
CA LYS A 74 16.70 -1.34 -1.63
C LYS A 74 15.89 -0.39 -2.50
N VAL A 75 14.89 0.28 -1.92
CA VAL A 75 14.06 1.25 -2.63
C VAL A 75 14.56 2.64 -2.25
N LYS A 76 14.91 3.45 -3.25
CA LYS A 76 15.45 4.78 -3.01
C LYS A 76 14.36 5.70 -2.45
N ALA A 77 14.79 6.72 -1.73
CA ALA A 77 13.86 7.63 -1.05
C ALA A 77 12.87 8.28 -2.02
N LYS A 78 13.36 8.75 -3.17
CA LYS A 78 12.48 9.38 -4.15
C LYS A 78 11.47 8.39 -4.73
N ALA A 79 11.92 7.17 -4.99
CA ALA A 79 11.05 6.11 -5.48
C ALA A 79 9.97 5.80 -4.44
N ARG A 80 10.37 5.72 -3.19
CA ARG A 80 9.43 5.47 -2.09
C ARG A 80 8.38 6.56 -2.01
N GLU A 81 8.80 7.82 -2.11
CA GLU A 81 7.84 8.92 -2.07
C GLU A 81 6.83 8.84 -3.21
N SER A 82 7.31 8.49 -4.41
CA SER A 82 6.40 8.34 -5.56
C SER A 82 5.39 7.23 -5.33
N LEU A 83 5.86 6.11 -4.79
CA LEU A 83 4.97 4.98 -4.54
C LEU A 83 3.95 5.31 -3.46
N VAL A 84 4.38 5.94 -2.38
CA VAL A 84 3.47 6.30 -1.29
C VAL A 84 2.48 7.35 -1.78
N ALA A 85 2.94 8.34 -2.55
CA ALA A 85 2.05 9.36 -3.08
C ALA A 85 0.95 8.75 -3.96
N THR A 86 1.33 7.81 -4.83
CA THR A 86 0.37 7.16 -5.71
C THR A 86 -0.63 6.34 -4.88
N ARG A 87 -0.13 5.62 -3.86
CA ARG A 87 -1.01 4.83 -2.99
C ARG A 87 -2.02 5.72 -2.29
N VAL A 88 -1.56 6.80 -1.69
CA VAL A 88 -2.46 7.70 -0.95
C VAL A 88 -3.47 8.34 -1.90
N GLU A 89 -3.04 8.70 -3.08
CA GLU A 89 -3.93 9.26 -4.09
C GLU A 89 -5.05 8.28 -4.43
N ILE A 90 -4.69 7.03 -4.71
CA ILE A 90 -5.66 6.01 -5.06
C ILE A 90 -6.66 5.80 -3.93
N VAL A 91 -6.14 5.67 -2.70
CA VAL A 91 -7.01 5.43 -1.55
C VAL A 91 -7.93 6.63 -1.33
N GLY A 92 -7.42 7.85 -1.48
CA GLY A 92 -8.23 9.04 -1.33
C GLY A 92 -9.34 9.16 -2.36
N GLU A 93 -9.17 8.52 -3.53
CA GLU A 93 -10.16 8.54 -4.58
C GLU A 93 -11.17 7.40 -4.50
N LEU A 94 -10.97 6.45 -3.62
CA LEU A 94 -11.93 5.36 -3.42
C LEU A 94 -13.22 5.89 -2.82
N SER A 95 -14.31 5.11 -2.98
CA SER A 95 -15.53 5.41 -2.24
C SER A 95 -15.24 5.35 -0.75
N GLU A 96 -16.07 5.99 0.04
CA GLU A 96 -15.82 6.06 1.47
C GLU A 96 -15.72 4.69 2.12
N ASP A 97 -16.61 3.77 1.76
CA ASP A 97 -16.59 2.42 2.33
C ASP A 97 -15.27 1.70 2.00
N LYS A 98 -14.84 1.78 0.75
CA LYS A 98 -13.61 1.12 0.35
C LYS A 98 -12.40 1.78 0.99
N ARG A 99 -12.40 3.09 1.05
CA ARG A 99 -11.31 3.85 1.67
C ARG A 99 -11.19 3.49 3.14
N ARG A 100 -12.32 3.41 3.84
CA ARG A 100 -12.34 3.02 5.24
C ARG A 100 -11.82 1.61 5.43
N THR A 101 -12.21 0.68 4.55
CA THR A 101 -11.71 -0.70 4.63
C THR A 101 -10.20 -0.75 4.53
N ILE A 102 -9.62 -0.07 3.55
CA ILE A 102 -8.17 -0.10 3.36
C ILE A 102 -7.46 0.56 4.54
N ILE A 103 -7.92 1.72 4.97
CA ILE A 103 -7.25 2.43 6.06
C ILE A 103 -7.39 1.68 7.38
N SER A 104 -8.55 1.06 7.63
CA SER A 104 -8.74 0.26 8.84
C SER A 104 -7.84 -0.97 8.83
N SER A 105 -7.78 -1.66 7.69
CA SER A 105 -6.93 -2.84 7.58
C SER A 105 -5.46 -2.48 7.77
N ARG A 106 -5.04 -1.33 7.24
CA ARG A 106 -3.67 -0.86 7.47
C ARG A 106 -3.41 -0.61 8.94
N ALA A 107 -4.35 0.04 9.61
CA ALA A 107 -4.18 0.35 11.03
C ALA A 107 -3.98 -0.93 11.84
N GLU A 108 -4.79 -1.96 11.57
CA GLU A 108 -4.66 -3.23 12.26
C GLU A 108 -3.39 -3.96 11.88
N ALA A 109 -3.06 -3.94 10.58
CA ALA A 109 -1.89 -4.66 10.10
C ALA A 109 -0.60 -4.14 10.71
N LEU A 110 -0.52 -2.84 10.97
CA LEU A 110 0.73 -2.24 11.44
C LEU A 110 0.82 -2.14 12.96
N LYS A 111 -0.18 -2.62 13.68
CA LYS A 111 -0.08 -2.69 15.14
C LYS A 111 1.08 -3.56 15.60
N VAL A 112 1.40 -4.59 14.81
CA VAL A 112 2.50 -5.49 15.14
C VAL A 112 3.83 -5.00 14.61
N ALA A 113 3.86 -3.87 13.93
CA ALA A 113 5.08 -3.32 13.36
C ALA A 113 5.11 -1.80 13.54
N PRO A 114 5.19 -1.33 14.80
CA PRO A 114 5.05 0.12 15.06
C PRO A 114 6.15 0.97 14.41
N GLU A 115 7.35 0.43 14.23
CA GLU A 115 8.40 1.19 13.58
C GLU A 115 8.11 1.38 12.10
N LEU A 116 7.56 0.35 11.46
CA LEU A 116 7.17 0.45 10.07
C LEU A 116 6.02 1.44 9.92
N ASP A 117 5.07 1.39 10.85
CA ASP A 117 3.94 2.33 10.85
C ASP A 117 4.45 3.76 10.91
N GLU A 118 5.36 4.05 11.81
CA GLU A 118 5.88 5.40 11.97
C GLU A 118 6.63 5.86 10.72
N THR A 119 7.47 4.98 10.19
CA THR A 119 8.23 5.28 8.97
C THR A 119 7.29 5.60 7.82
N ASP A 120 6.24 4.80 7.65
CA ASP A 120 5.29 5.01 6.57
C ASP A 120 4.50 6.30 6.76
N ARG A 121 4.11 6.61 7.99
CA ARG A 121 3.38 7.84 8.27
C ARG A 121 4.19 9.09 7.92
N ARG A 122 5.50 9.05 8.19
CA ARG A 122 6.35 10.18 7.88
C ARG A 122 6.38 10.48 6.39
N VAL A 123 6.50 9.43 5.58
CA VAL A 123 6.49 9.61 4.13
C VAL A 123 5.12 10.05 3.66
N GLN A 124 4.06 9.47 4.25
CA GLN A 124 2.70 9.83 3.93
C GLN A 124 2.45 11.31 4.18
N GLU A 125 2.90 11.83 5.33
CA GLU A 125 2.74 13.23 5.64
C GLU A 125 3.50 14.11 4.65
N LYS A 126 4.64 13.65 4.19
CA LYS A 126 5.46 14.40 3.26
C LYS A 126 4.80 14.51 1.89
N VAL A 127 4.07 13.48 1.46
CA VAL A 127 3.47 13.47 0.13
C VAL A 127 2.07 14.04 0.08
N LEU A 128 1.36 14.08 1.21
CA LEU A 128 -0.02 14.57 1.25
C LEU A 128 -0.20 15.96 0.62
N PRO A 129 0.68 16.94 0.91
CA PRO A 129 0.50 18.27 0.31
C PRO A 129 0.61 18.29 -1.20
N LYS A 130 1.16 17.23 -1.79
CA LYS A 130 1.32 17.18 -3.24
C LYS A 130 0.05 16.72 -3.97
N LEU A 131 -0.94 16.23 -3.23
CA LEU A 131 -2.19 15.74 -3.80
C LEU A 131 -3.20 16.85 -3.94
N SER A 132 -4.23 16.62 -4.78
CA SER A 132 -5.31 17.58 -4.88
C SER A 132 -5.99 17.74 -3.53
N GLN A 133 -6.57 18.91 -3.31
CA GLN A 133 -7.19 19.20 -2.02
C GLN A 133 -8.33 18.23 -1.72
N SER A 134 -9.15 17.92 -2.71
CA SER A 134 -10.28 17.02 -2.47
C SER A 134 -9.82 15.62 -2.12
N THR A 135 -8.80 15.11 -2.80
CA THR A 135 -8.26 13.78 -2.51
C THR A 135 -7.63 13.76 -1.12
N ARG A 136 -6.84 14.78 -0.80
CA ARG A 136 -6.20 14.89 0.51
C ARG A 136 -7.23 14.94 1.62
N ASN A 137 -8.26 15.77 1.43
CA ASN A 137 -9.29 15.92 2.47
C ASN A 137 -10.05 14.63 2.69
N ALA A 138 -10.39 13.92 1.60
CA ALA A 138 -11.09 12.64 1.73
C ALA A 138 -10.24 11.63 2.48
N PHE A 139 -8.95 11.54 2.13
CA PHE A 139 -8.04 10.62 2.79
C PHE A 139 -7.92 10.95 4.28
N LEU A 140 -7.67 12.22 4.60
CA LEU A 140 -7.46 12.62 6.00
C LEU A 140 -8.72 12.46 6.85
N SER A 141 -9.87 12.74 6.28
CA SER A 141 -11.12 12.59 7.02
C SER A 141 -11.32 11.13 7.45
N THR A 142 -11.09 10.20 6.53
CA THR A 142 -11.22 8.78 6.87
C THR A 142 -10.12 8.35 7.82
N TRP A 143 -8.89 8.84 7.59
CA TRP A 143 -7.76 8.51 8.46
C TRP A 143 -8.05 8.88 9.91
N GLU A 144 -8.51 10.11 10.14
CA GLU A 144 -8.80 10.58 11.47
C GLU A 144 -9.93 9.78 12.11
N SER A 145 -10.94 9.47 11.31
CA SER A 145 -12.06 8.68 11.81
C SER A 145 -11.62 7.30 12.27
N VAL A 146 -10.75 6.65 11.48
CA VAL A 146 -10.28 5.31 11.80
C VAL A 146 -9.35 5.31 13.01
N HIS A 147 -8.51 6.32 13.11
CA HIS A 147 -7.51 6.36 14.19
C HIS A 147 -8.03 7.03 15.45
N GLY A 148 -9.33 7.32 15.47
CA GLY A 148 -9.96 7.80 16.67
C GLY A 148 -9.62 9.21 17.01
N ASN A 149 -9.26 9.86 16.07
CA ASN A 149 -8.97 11.16 16.27
C ASN A 149 -9.02 11.49 17.58
N GLY A 150 -9.16 11.07 17.74
CA GLY A 150 -9.15 11.37 18.74
C GLY A 150 -8.39 10.94 19.57
N THR A 151 -8.20 10.76 19.51
CA THR A 151 -7.49 10.32 20.13
C THR A 151 -7.33 10.68 20.93
N SER A 152 -7.81 10.89 20.97
CA SER A 152 -7.73 11.27 21.51
C SER A 152 -7.56 11.29 21.87
#